data_60270d643ca4ed10c0738018478f663b
#
_entry.id   60270d643ca4ed10c0738018478f663b
#
_cell.length_a   1.000
_cell.length_b   1.000
_cell.length_c   1.000
_cell.angle_alpha   90.00
_cell.angle_beta   90.00
_cell.angle_gamma   90.00
#
_symmetry.space_group_name_H-M   'P 1'
#
loop_
_entity.id
_entity.type
_entity.pdbx_description
1 polymer ?
#
loop_
_entity_poly.entity_id
_entity_poly.type
_entity_poly.pdbx_seq_one_letter_code
_entity_poly.pdbx_strand_id
1 'polypeptide(L)'
;ALCISKFQMPVVLGFLVSIVMGIRIVKGLGHPILRLKGVYLSLTTIGFSEITRLILTNWVGLTGGTMGVQNIPWINLFGIELNTSFRIYYFYLAIVIVITIMAYRIVHSKWGRVFKAIRDNVEAVEASGINIAEMKILAFTLATILGCFGGAMYTHMMGYINPTTFVQDLSANYLAMMMIGGIGTV
;
A
#
# COMPACT_ATOMS: atom_id res chain seq x y z
N ALA A 1 -1.91 -4.27 12.63
CA ALA A 1 -2.47 -5.43 13.36
C ALA A 1 -1.55 -5.87 14.50
N LEU A 2 -0.39 -6.49 14.24
CA LEU A 2 0.50 -7.08 15.26
C LEU A 2 0.90 -6.11 16.38
N CYS A 3 1.28 -4.87 16.04
CA CYS A 3 1.66 -3.86 17.03
C CYS A 3 0.51 -3.49 17.97
N ILE A 4 -0.71 -3.48 17.48
CA ILE A 4 -1.88 -3.12 18.25
C ILE A 4 -2.36 -4.31 19.09
N SER A 5 -2.44 -5.51 18.49
CA SER A 5 -2.92 -6.72 19.17
C SER A 5 -1.95 -7.21 20.25
N LYS A 6 -0.62 -7.23 19.99
CA LYS A 6 0.37 -7.75 20.96
C LYS A 6 0.94 -6.68 21.90
N PHE A 7 1.10 -5.44 21.45
CA PHE A 7 1.73 -4.37 22.22
C PHE A 7 0.76 -3.33 22.77
N GLN A 8 -0.57 -3.49 22.53
CA GLN A 8 -1.61 -2.54 22.98
C GLN A 8 -1.29 -1.08 22.65
N MET A 9 -0.59 -0.85 21.54
CA MET A 9 -0.22 0.50 21.10
C MET A 9 -1.44 1.25 20.56
N PRO A 10 -1.49 2.57 20.74
CA PRO A 10 -2.55 3.38 20.14
C PRO A 10 -2.57 3.20 18.61
N VAL A 11 -3.77 3.17 18.05
CA VAL A 11 -4.02 2.89 16.63
C VAL A 11 -3.17 3.77 15.70
N VAL A 12 -2.99 5.05 16.07
CA VAL A 12 -2.17 6.02 15.30
C VAL A 12 -0.71 5.57 15.18
N LEU A 13 -0.12 5.05 16.25
CA LEU A 13 1.24 4.49 16.20
C LEU A 13 1.32 3.25 15.32
N GLY A 14 0.28 2.41 15.29
CA GLY A 14 0.19 1.27 14.38
C GLY A 14 0.22 1.69 12.91
N PHE A 15 -0.45 2.77 12.54
CA PHE A 15 -0.40 3.36 11.20
C PHE A 15 1.00 3.86 10.85
N LEU A 16 1.64 4.62 11.74
CA LEU A 16 3.00 5.12 11.52
C LEU A 16 4.01 3.98 11.35
N VAL A 17 3.94 2.96 12.19
CA VAL A 17 4.83 1.79 12.09
C VAL A 17 4.63 1.06 10.77
N SER A 18 3.38 0.88 10.29
CA SER A 18 3.11 0.21 9.02
C SER A 18 3.71 0.99 7.84
N ILE A 19 3.58 2.32 7.82
CA ILE A 19 4.14 3.19 6.78
C ILE A 19 5.68 3.14 6.82
N VAL A 20 6.29 3.26 8.00
CA VAL A 20 7.75 3.23 8.16
C VAL A 20 8.32 1.88 7.71
N MET A 21 7.68 0.77 8.08
CA MET A 21 8.06 -0.56 7.62
C MET A 21 7.93 -0.69 6.10
N GLY A 22 6.84 -0.22 5.52
CA GLY A 22 6.64 -0.21 4.07
C GLY A 22 7.75 0.57 3.34
N ILE A 23 8.08 1.77 3.80
CA ILE A 23 9.16 2.58 3.23
C ILE A 23 10.53 1.88 3.33
N ARG A 24 10.82 1.23 4.46
CA ARG A 24 12.08 0.46 4.62
C ARG A 24 12.16 -0.71 3.66
N ILE A 25 11.07 -1.45 3.48
CA ILE A 25 11.01 -2.56 2.54
C ILE A 25 11.23 -2.06 1.10
N VAL A 26 10.58 -0.97 0.71
CA VAL A 26 10.76 -0.38 -0.63
C VAL A 26 12.19 0.11 -0.85
N LYS A 27 12.79 0.77 0.12
CA LYS A 27 14.18 1.23 -0.01
C LYS A 27 15.18 0.07 -0.06
N GLY A 28 14.94 -0.99 0.71
CA GLY A 28 15.81 -2.17 0.72
C GLY A 28 15.68 -3.04 -0.53
N LEU A 29 14.47 -3.36 -0.91
CA LEU A 29 14.16 -4.30 -2.00
C LEU A 29 13.87 -3.59 -3.34
N GLY A 30 13.39 -2.36 -3.29
CA GLY A 30 13.05 -1.59 -4.48
C GLY A 30 14.26 -1.32 -5.37
N HIS A 31 15.43 -1.07 -4.79
CA HIS A 31 16.63 -0.78 -5.58
C HIS A 31 17.02 -1.93 -6.51
N PRO A 32 17.15 -3.19 -6.07
CA PRO A 32 17.42 -4.31 -6.97
C PRO A 32 16.24 -4.64 -7.89
N ILE A 33 15.00 -4.58 -7.40
CA ILE A 33 13.80 -4.96 -8.16
C ILE A 33 13.52 -3.97 -9.29
N LEU A 34 13.63 -2.66 -9.04
CA LEU A 34 13.31 -1.61 -10.02
C LEU A 34 14.37 -1.45 -11.14
N ARG A 35 15.51 -2.14 -11.03
CA ARG A 35 16.48 -2.27 -12.14
C ARG A 35 16.01 -3.22 -13.23
N LEU A 36 15.09 -4.14 -12.89
CA LEU A 36 14.50 -5.06 -13.84
C LEU A 36 13.53 -4.31 -14.76
N LYS A 37 13.46 -4.74 -16.02
CA LYS A 37 12.59 -4.12 -17.05
C LYS A 37 11.48 -5.11 -17.46
N GLY A 38 10.30 -4.55 -17.79
CA GLY A 38 9.20 -5.28 -18.39
C GLY A 38 8.70 -6.47 -17.55
N VAL A 39 8.59 -7.64 -18.16
CA VAL A 39 8.00 -8.84 -17.57
C VAL A 39 8.78 -9.34 -16.33
N TYR A 40 10.10 -9.16 -16.31
CA TYR A 40 10.92 -9.58 -15.18
C TYR A 40 10.60 -8.79 -13.89
N LEU A 41 10.25 -7.52 -14.01
CA LEU A 41 9.80 -6.72 -12.88
C LEU A 41 8.50 -7.27 -12.29
N SER A 42 7.54 -7.59 -13.16
CA SER A 42 6.25 -8.15 -12.74
C SER A 42 6.40 -9.52 -12.08
N LEU A 43 7.19 -10.41 -12.67
CA LEU A 43 7.46 -11.74 -12.10
C LEU A 43 8.12 -11.64 -10.72
N THR A 44 9.10 -10.75 -10.58
CA THR A 44 9.80 -10.57 -9.30
C THR A 44 8.88 -10.00 -8.22
N THR A 45 8.00 -9.04 -8.55
CA THR A 45 7.05 -8.48 -7.58
C THR A 45 5.99 -9.50 -7.16
N ILE A 46 5.50 -10.31 -8.10
CA ILE A 46 4.57 -11.42 -7.80
C ILE A 46 5.27 -12.46 -6.92
N GLY A 47 6.46 -12.91 -7.28
CA GLY A 47 7.23 -13.86 -6.49
C GLY A 47 7.52 -13.35 -5.09
N PHE A 48 7.88 -12.08 -4.94
CA PHE A 48 8.11 -11.46 -3.64
C PHE A 48 6.83 -11.42 -2.77
N SER A 49 5.68 -11.09 -3.37
CA SER A 49 4.42 -11.07 -2.64
C SER A 49 4.04 -12.47 -2.16
N GLU A 50 4.26 -13.50 -2.98
CA GLU A 50 3.95 -14.89 -2.63
C GLU A 50 4.90 -15.43 -1.56
N ILE A 51 6.20 -15.15 -1.65
CA ILE A 51 7.17 -15.50 -0.61
C ILE A 51 6.78 -14.83 0.72
N THR A 52 6.42 -13.57 0.69
CA THR A 52 5.97 -12.86 1.90
C THR A 52 4.71 -13.49 2.50
N ARG A 53 3.74 -13.84 1.67
CA ARG A 53 2.52 -14.54 2.08
C ARG A 53 2.85 -15.89 2.73
N LEU A 54 3.71 -16.69 2.11
CA LEU A 54 4.14 -17.99 2.63
C LEU A 54 4.88 -17.85 3.97
N ILE A 55 5.77 -16.88 4.13
CA ILE A 55 6.44 -16.59 5.39
C ILE A 55 5.41 -16.26 6.48
N LEU A 56 4.47 -15.35 6.18
CA LEU A 56 3.44 -14.96 7.13
C LEU A 56 2.50 -16.12 7.50
N THR A 57 2.18 -17.01 6.56
CA THR A 57 1.34 -18.19 6.81
C THR A 57 2.04 -19.23 7.69
N ASN A 58 3.34 -19.40 7.53
CA ASN A 58 4.11 -20.40 8.28
C ASN A 58 4.63 -19.88 9.63
N TRP A 59 4.66 -18.58 9.85
CA TRP A 59 5.19 -18.00 11.10
C TRP A 59 4.12 -17.91 12.18
N VAL A 60 3.68 -19.07 12.68
CA VAL A 60 2.57 -19.17 13.66
C VAL A 60 2.82 -18.32 14.92
N GLY A 61 4.06 -18.29 15.43
CA GLY A 61 4.40 -17.56 16.67
C GLY A 61 4.20 -16.04 16.59
N LEU A 62 4.34 -15.44 15.38
CA LEU A 62 4.19 -14.00 15.17
C LEU A 62 2.81 -13.64 14.63
N THR A 63 2.38 -14.29 13.57
CA THR A 63 1.18 -13.91 12.79
C THR A 63 -0.07 -14.72 13.11
N GLY A 64 0.05 -15.77 13.93
CA GLY A 64 -1.03 -16.75 14.13
C GLY A 64 -1.18 -17.72 12.95
N GLY A 65 -0.26 -17.71 11.98
CA GLY A 65 -0.28 -18.59 10.82
C GLY A 65 -1.53 -18.39 9.94
N THR A 66 -2.15 -19.50 9.55
CA THR A 66 -3.39 -19.50 8.75
C THR A 66 -4.60 -18.91 9.48
N MET A 67 -4.62 -18.94 10.82
CA MET A 67 -5.67 -18.32 11.61
C MET A 67 -5.57 -16.79 11.65
N GLY A 68 -4.39 -16.25 11.41
CA GLY A 68 -4.14 -14.82 11.39
C GLY A 68 -4.26 -14.15 12.77
N VAL A 69 -4.41 -12.83 12.75
CA VAL A 69 -4.55 -11.98 13.95
C VAL A 69 -6.01 -11.61 14.10
N GLN A 70 -6.58 -11.97 15.24
CA GLN A 70 -7.98 -11.70 15.60
C GLN A 70 -8.06 -10.63 16.69
N ASN A 71 -9.28 -10.19 17.01
CA ASN A 71 -9.58 -9.21 18.06
C ASN A 71 -8.81 -7.89 17.90
N ILE A 72 -8.81 -7.35 16.68
CA ILE A 72 -8.23 -6.05 16.39
C ILE A 72 -9.22 -4.98 16.85
N PRO A 73 -8.83 -4.07 17.77
CA PRO A 73 -9.74 -3.08 18.31
C PRO A 73 -10.22 -2.11 17.22
N TRP A 74 -11.45 -1.63 17.38
CA TRP A 74 -12.03 -0.58 16.56
C TRP A 74 -11.20 0.71 16.66
N ILE A 75 -11.28 1.54 15.63
CA ILE A 75 -10.56 2.82 15.63
C ILE A 75 -11.21 3.74 16.66
N ASN A 76 -10.50 4.01 17.76
CA ASN A 76 -10.85 5.03 18.73
C ASN A 76 -10.07 6.30 18.40
N LEU A 77 -10.74 7.29 17.83
CA LEU A 77 -10.17 8.60 17.57
C LEU A 77 -10.72 9.59 18.59
N PHE A 78 -9.84 10.12 19.45
CA PHE A 78 -10.20 11.15 20.46
C PHE A 78 -11.42 10.80 21.35
N GLY A 79 -11.59 9.54 21.71
CA GLY A 79 -12.69 9.11 22.58
C GLY A 79 -14.03 8.87 21.86
N ILE A 80 -14.09 9.02 20.56
CA ILE A 80 -15.25 8.65 19.75
C ILE A 80 -15.05 7.21 19.26
N GLU A 81 -15.79 6.29 19.85
CA GLU A 81 -15.84 4.92 19.34
C GLU A 81 -16.62 4.89 18.03
N LEU A 82 -15.95 4.50 16.96
CA LEU A 82 -16.58 4.29 15.64
C LEU A 82 -17.30 2.93 15.65
N ASN A 83 -18.34 2.83 16.47
CA ASN A 83 -19.09 1.57 16.69
C ASN A 83 -20.38 1.49 15.85
N THR A 84 -20.79 2.58 15.22
CA THR A 84 -22.03 2.63 14.43
C THR A 84 -21.68 2.60 12.94
N SER A 85 -22.38 1.75 12.16
CA SER A 85 -22.17 1.59 10.71
C SER A 85 -22.16 2.94 9.95
N PHE A 86 -23.03 3.87 10.32
CA PHE A 86 -23.07 5.22 9.72
C PHE A 86 -21.79 6.02 10.01
N ARG A 87 -21.28 5.99 11.23
CA ARG A 87 -20.05 6.72 11.60
C ARG A 87 -18.83 6.15 10.88
N ILE A 88 -18.76 4.82 10.77
CA ILE A 88 -17.72 4.12 10.02
C ILE A 88 -17.76 4.56 8.55
N TYR A 89 -18.94 4.53 7.93
CA TYR A 89 -19.11 4.91 6.53
C TYR A 89 -18.62 6.34 6.24
N TYR A 90 -19.11 7.34 7.00
CA TYR A 90 -18.71 8.73 6.79
C TYR A 90 -17.23 8.97 7.06
N PHE A 91 -16.65 8.27 8.04
CA PHE A 91 -15.23 8.35 8.34
C PHE A 91 -14.37 7.82 7.16
N TYR A 92 -14.71 6.65 6.62
CA TYR A 92 -14.01 6.10 5.46
C TYR A 92 -14.24 6.95 4.21
N LEU A 93 -15.44 7.48 4.00
CA LEU A 93 -15.75 8.40 2.91
C LEU A 93 -14.86 9.65 2.98
N ALA A 94 -14.75 10.28 4.14
CA ALA A 94 -13.89 11.44 4.33
C ALA A 94 -12.43 11.14 4.00
N ILE A 95 -11.92 9.98 4.44
CA ILE A 95 -10.56 9.53 4.13
C ILE A 95 -10.36 9.34 2.63
N VAL A 96 -11.31 8.69 1.94
CA VAL A 96 -11.23 8.50 0.49
C VAL A 96 -11.18 9.85 -0.23
N ILE A 97 -12.01 10.81 0.17
CA ILE A 97 -11.99 12.16 -0.40
C ILE A 97 -10.61 12.83 -0.19
N VAL A 98 -10.05 12.76 1.01
CA VAL A 98 -8.73 13.34 1.32
C VAL A 98 -7.63 12.68 0.48
N ILE A 99 -7.63 11.34 0.37
CA ILE A 99 -6.66 10.60 -0.44
C ILE A 99 -6.80 10.96 -1.91
N THR A 100 -8.02 11.09 -2.43
CA THR A 100 -8.28 11.48 -3.82
C THR A 100 -7.75 12.87 -4.11
N ILE A 101 -8.02 13.85 -3.23
CA ILE A 101 -7.48 15.21 -3.36
C ILE A 101 -5.95 15.21 -3.32
N MET A 102 -5.37 14.42 -2.42
CA MET A 102 -3.92 14.30 -2.29
C MET A 102 -3.30 13.66 -3.56
N ALA A 103 -3.90 12.59 -4.08
CA ALA A 103 -3.48 11.95 -5.32
C ALA A 103 -3.58 12.93 -6.52
N TYR A 104 -4.68 13.66 -6.63
CA TYR A 104 -4.85 14.69 -7.65
C TYR A 104 -3.73 15.75 -7.59
N ARG A 105 -3.42 16.25 -6.39
CA ARG A 105 -2.31 17.21 -6.19
C ARG A 105 -0.95 16.63 -6.58
N ILE A 106 -0.68 15.36 -6.26
CA ILE A 106 0.58 14.70 -6.63
C ILE A 106 0.69 14.58 -8.15
N VAL A 107 -0.39 14.15 -8.82
CA VAL A 107 -0.40 13.99 -10.29
C VAL A 107 -0.21 15.32 -11.03
N HIS A 108 -0.70 16.43 -10.49
CA HIS A 108 -0.56 17.79 -11.07
C HIS A 108 0.70 18.53 -10.57
N SER A 109 1.48 17.91 -9.68
CA SER A 109 2.73 18.48 -9.18
C SER A 109 3.89 18.35 -10.19
N LYS A 110 5.06 18.89 -9.81
CA LYS A 110 6.32 18.70 -10.58
C LYS A 110 6.63 17.21 -10.75
N TRP A 111 6.44 16.40 -9.71
CA TRP A 111 6.68 14.96 -9.74
C TRP A 111 5.73 14.22 -10.68
N GLY A 112 4.46 14.60 -10.70
CA GLY A 112 3.47 14.00 -11.61
C GLY A 112 3.79 14.27 -13.08
N ARG A 113 4.31 15.46 -13.41
CA ARG A 113 4.77 15.75 -14.77
C ARG A 113 5.94 14.87 -15.19
N VAL A 114 6.90 14.65 -14.30
CA VAL A 114 8.04 13.74 -14.55
C VAL A 114 7.56 12.31 -14.73
N PHE A 115 6.60 11.83 -13.91
CA PHE A 115 6.04 10.50 -14.06
C PHE A 115 5.33 10.30 -15.40
N LYS A 116 4.57 11.31 -15.87
CA LYS A 116 3.94 11.28 -17.20
C LYS A 116 5.00 11.24 -18.31
N ALA A 117 6.03 12.07 -18.22
CA ALA A 117 7.14 12.08 -19.19
C ALA A 117 7.87 10.73 -19.26
N ILE A 118 8.15 10.10 -18.10
CA ILE A 118 8.77 8.76 -18.04
C ILE A 118 7.88 7.70 -18.69
N ARG A 119 6.56 7.80 -18.52
CA ARG A 119 5.60 6.89 -19.17
C ARG A 119 5.64 7.02 -20.69
N ASP A 120 5.76 8.25 -21.20
CA ASP A 120 5.68 8.53 -22.63
C ASP A 120 7.02 8.22 -23.31
N ASN A 121 8.15 8.65 -22.76
CA ASN A 121 9.48 8.35 -23.32
C ASN A 121 10.57 8.41 -22.24
N VAL A 122 11.04 7.24 -21.85
CA VAL A 122 12.08 7.07 -20.83
C VAL A 122 13.43 7.67 -21.27
N GLU A 123 13.80 7.47 -22.55
CA GLU A 123 15.11 7.90 -23.08
C GLU A 123 15.22 9.43 -23.15
N ALA A 124 14.14 10.11 -23.55
CA ALA A 124 14.10 11.56 -23.57
C ALA A 124 14.24 12.19 -22.18
N VAL A 125 13.65 11.56 -21.16
CA VAL A 125 13.75 12.02 -19.76
C VAL A 125 15.15 11.80 -19.22
N GLU A 126 15.79 10.67 -19.55
CA GLU A 126 17.17 10.38 -19.16
C GLU A 126 18.15 11.36 -19.83
N ALA A 127 17.95 11.68 -21.11
CA ALA A 127 18.71 12.68 -21.82
C ALA A 127 18.58 14.10 -21.23
N SER A 128 17.45 14.38 -20.54
CA SER A 128 17.23 15.63 -19.79
C SER A 128 17.94 15.67 -18.43
N GLY A 129 18.73 14.66 -18.08
CA GLY A 129 19.50 14.58 -16.85
C GLY A 129 18.73 14.14 -15.62
N ILE A 130 17.51 13.61 -15.78
CA ILE A 130 16.69 13.11 -14.68
C ILE A 130 17.03 11.65 -14.40
N ASN A 131 17.34 11.33 -13.14
CA ASN A 131 17.62 9.96 -12.72
C ASN A 131 16.32 9.12 -12.66
N ILE A 132 16.12 8.29 -13.68
CA ILE A 132 14.94 7.44 -13.83
C ILE A 132 14.77 6.46 -12.64
N ALA A 133 15.89 5.91 -12.12
CA ALA A 133 15.83 4.95 -11.01
C ALA A 133 15.28 5.61 -9.74
N GLU A 134 15.71 6.81 -9.41
CA GLU A 134 15.19 7.56 -8.26
C GLU A 134 13.72 7.90 -8.41
N MET A 135 13.29 8.30 -9.60
CA MET A 135 11.88 8.60 -9.89
C MET A 135 11.00 7.35 -9.73
N LYS A 136 11.46 6.20 -10.21
CA LYS A 136 10.75 4.92 -10.01
C LYS A 136 10.64 4.54 -8.53
N ILE A 137 11.73 4.68 -7.77
CA ILE A 137 11.73 4.43 -6.32
C ILE A 137 10.75 5.36 -5.61
N LEU A 138 10.71 6.64 -5.99
CA LEU A 138 9.78 7.61 -5.42
C LEU A 138 8.33 7.24 -5.71
N ALA A 139 7.99 6.89 -6.95
CA ALA A 139 6.65 6.43 -7.32
C ALA A 139 6.23 5.18 -6.54
N PHE A 140 7.15 4.21 -6.42
CA PHE A 140 6.91 2.98 -5.67
C PHE A 140 6.74 3.24 -4.16
N THR A 141 7.49 4.19 -3.62
CA THR A 141 7.37 4.63 -2.22
C THR A 141 6.00 5.27 -1.94
N LEU A 142 5.54 6.16 -2.84
CA LEU A 142 4.22 6.78 -2.72
C LEU A 142 3.10 5.73 -2.78
N ALA A 143 3.17 4.81 -3.75
CA ALA A 143 2.22 3.70 -3.87
C ALA A 143 2.20 2.82 -2.60
N THR A 144 3.38 2.53 -2.03
CA THR A 144 3.50 1.72 -0.80
C THR A 144 2.91 2.44 0.41
N ILE A 145 3.11 3.75 0.55
CA ILE A 145 2.52 4.53 1.65
C ILE A 145 0.99 4.43 1.58
N LEU A 146 0.40 4.63 0.41
CA LEU A 146 -1.05 4.51 0.21
C LEU A 146 -1.53 3.07 0.47
N GLY A 147 -0.79 2.06 -0.02
CA GLY A 147 -1.09 0.66 0.21
C GLY A 147 -1.03 0.26 1.68
N CYS A 148 0.00 0.69 2.42
CA CYS A 148 0.12 0.44 3.86
C CYS A 148 -1.01 1.12 4.65
N PHE A 149 -1.38 2.33 4.26
CA PHE A 149 -2.49 3.05 4.87
C PHE A 149 -3.82 2.34 4.60
N GLY A 150 -4.11 1.98 3.35
CA GLY A 150 -5.31 1.23 2.97
C GLY A 150 -5.40 -0.14 3.65
N GLY A 151 -4.28 -0.88 3.71
CA GLY A 151 -4.21 -2.17 4.41
C GLY A 151 -4.43 -2.05 5.92
N ALA A 152 -3.91 -1.00 6.56
CA ALA A 152 -4.17 -0.74 7.97
C ALA A 152 -5.64 -0.40 8.21
N MET A 153 -6.26 0.42 7.35
CA MET A 153 -7.68 0.72 7.41
C MET A 153 -8.56 -0.54 7.25
N TYR A 154 -8.26 -1.36 6.24
CA TYR A 154 -8.95 -2.62 6.00
C TYR A 154 -8.92 -3.52 7.25
N THR A 155 -7.77 -3.62 7.89
CA THR A 155 -7.57 -4.43 9.10
C THR A 155 -8.48 -4.02 10.24
N HIS A 156 -8.65 -2.72 10.47
CA HIS A 156 -9.54 -2.19 11.52
C HIS A 156 -11.01 -2.30 11.15
N MET A 157 -11.35 -2.24 9.87
CA MET A 157 -12.71 -2.42 9.39
C MET A 157 -13.20 -3.86 9.59
N MET A 158 -12.33 -4.84 9.30
CA MET A 158 -12.67 -6.26 9.40
C MET A 158 -12.55 -6.82 10.82
N GLY A 159 -11.76 -6.17 11.70
CA GLY A 159 -11.48 -6.64 13.06
C GLY A 159 -10.61 -7.90 13.13
N TYR A 160 -10.28 -8.49 11.99
CA TYR A 160 -9.34 -9.60 11.86
C TYR A 160 -8.56 -9.52 10.53
N ILE A 161 -7.43 -10.20 10.46
CA ILE A 161 -6.63 -10.30 9.26
C ILE A 161 -5.90 -11.64 9.21
N ASN A 162 -5.95 -12.30 8.07
CA ASN A 162 -5.16 -13.51 7.84
C ASN A 162 -4.34 -13.39 6.53
N PRO A 163 -3.25 -14.15 6.39
CA PRO A 163 -2.43 -14.10 5.19
C PRO A 163 -3.16 -14.57 3.92
N THR A 164 -4.19 -15.42 4.06
CA THR A 164 -4.96 -15.96 2.94
C THR A 164 -5.91 -14.93 2.32
N THR A 165 -6.16 -13.81 2.99
CA THR A 165 -6.93 -12.70 2.43
C THR A 165 -6.15 -12.00 1.29
N PHE A 166 -4.81 -12.02 1.33
CA PHE A 166 -3.96 -11.34 0.35
C PHE A 166 -3.49 -12.30 -0.75
N VAL A 167 -4.44 -12.81 -1.53
CA VAL A 167 -4.15 -13.65 -2.69
C VAL A 167 -3.88 -12.80 -3.93
N GLN A 168 -3.16 -13.39 -4.88
CA GLN A 168 -2.80 -12.71 -6.14
C GLN A 168 -4.01 -12.30 -6.97
N ASP A 169 -5.11 -13.06 -6.90
CA ASP A 169 -6.36 -12.76 -7.63
C ASP A 169 -6.94 -11.39 -7.26
N LEU A 170 -6.78 -10.94 -6.01
CA LEU A 170 -7.19 -9.60 -5.61
C LEU A 170 -6.39 -8.51 -6.35
N SER A 171 -5.09 -8.71 -6.53
CA SER A 171 -4.25 -7.77 -7.27
C SER A 171 -4.66 -7.71 -8.74
N ALA A 172 -5.00 -8.86 -9.34
CA ALA A 172 -5.52 -8.92 -10.71
C ALA A 172 -6.86 -8.20 -10.84
N ASN A 173 -7.77 -8.36 -9.88
CA ASN A 173 -9.06 -7.68 -9.84
C ASN A 173 -8.88 -6.15 -9.72
N TYR A 174 -7.99 -5.67 -8.85
CA TYR A 174 -7.70 -4.24 -8.74
C TYR A 174 -7.09 -3.68 -10.03
N LEU A 175 -6.22 -4.45 -10.70
CA LEU A 175 -5.66 -4.07 -11.99
C LEU A 175 -6.77 -3.94 -13.05
N ALA A 176 -7.70 -4.91 -13.11
CA ALA A 176 -8.84 -4.86 -14.01
C ALA A 176 -9.75 -3.66 -13.75
N MET A 177 -10.06 -3.35 -12.48
CA MET A 177 -10.82 -2.17 -12.09
C MET A 177 -10.12 -0.88 -12.52
N MET A 178 -8.79 -0.81 -12.37
CA MET A 178 -8.01 0.35 -12.79
C MET A 178 -8.00 0.51 -14.32
N MET A 179 -7.96 -0.59 -15.07
CA MET A 179 -8.02 -0.54 -16.54
C MET A 179 -9.39 -0.08 -17.03
N ILE A 180 -10.48 -0.55 -16.43
CA ILE A 180 -11.85 -0.12 -16.75
C ILE A 180 -12.08 1.35 -16.39
N GLY A 181 -11.57 1.79 -15.24
CA GLY A 181 -11.64 3.18 -14.79
C GLY A 181 -10.79 4.17 -15.60
N GLY A 182 -9.86 3.67 -16.42
CA GLY A 182 -8.95 4.45 -17.27
C GLY A 182 -7.65 4.84 -16.56
N ILE A 183 -6.54 4.41 -17.13
CA ILE A 183 -5.20 4.72 -16.61
C ILE A 183 -4.84 6.17 -16.93
N GLY A 184 -4.79 7.03 -15.88
CA GLY A 184 -4.34 8.42 -16.02
C GLY A 184 -5.41 9.40 -16.51
N THR A 185 -6.70 9.09 -16.33
CA THR A 185 -7.84 9.98 -16.61
C THR A 185 -8.19 10.91 -15.44
N VAL A 186 -7.48 10.83 -14.33
CA VAL A 186 -7.68 11.68 -13.12
C VAL A 186 -6.81 12.93 -13.18
#